data_764254a22e2f8b1587645463dd0bbe35
#
_entry.id   764254a22e2f8b1587645463dd0bbe35
#
_cell.length_a   1.000
_cell.length_b   1.000
_cell.length_c   1.000
_cell.angle_alpha   90.00
_cell.angle_beta   90.00
_cell.angle_gamma   90.00
#
_symmetry.space_group_name_H-M   'P 1'
#
loop_
_entity.id
_entity.type
_entity.pdbx_description
1 polymer ?
#
loop_
_entity_poly.entity_id
_entity_poly.type
_entity_poly.pdbx_seq_one_letter_code
_entity_poly.pdbx_strand_id
1 'polypeptide(L)'
;MNKKCYNNARIMNLILYFILIPALLPVFLILLYVYRLDKNEREPLKFVLKVVLFGAIFSIPCAVVENVFTAMLSLFYEPATIHYAFMENTVCVALVEEFSKWLVLMIFVWKNQNFDYRYDGIVYAVSASLGFAALENILYVISYGTGVSIGRAIFAIPGHATFGVFMGFFLSRAKTFWIDGKIGLMKMFKLLALVVPMFIHGMYDFLLSDQVAEIGMQFIFYIFVAVLDIFAWRVIKHEFKTDRRL
;
A
#
# COMPACT_ATOMS: atom_id res chain seq x y z
N MET A 1 8.00 -14.41 42.36
CA MET A 1 7.34 -13.75 41.22
C MET A 1 5.84 -13.86 41.41
N ASN A 2 5.10 -12.75 41.54
CA ASN A 2 3.73 -12.73 42.04
C ASN A 2 2.79 -13.31 40.95
N LYS A 3 1.89 -14.28 41.30
CA LYS A 3 0.90 -14.91 40.40
C LYS A 3 0.11 -13.87 39.58
N LYS A 4 -0.15 -12.71 40.14
CA LYS A 4 -0.83 -11.59 39.46
C LYS A 4 0.00 -10.99 38.32
N CYS A 5 1.33 -10.90 38.50
CA CYS A 5 2.25 -10.40 37.46
C CYS A 5 2.37 -11.41 36.30
N TYR A 6 2.41 -12.72 36.58
CA TYR A 6 2.43 -13.78 35.58
C TYR A 6 1.11 -13.84 34.78
N ASN A 7 -0.04 -13.71 35.44
CA ASN A 7 -1.35 -13.68 34.75
C ASN A 7 -1.49 -12.42 33.84
N ASN A 8 -1.04 -11.27 34.32
CA ASN A 8 -1.07 -10.04 33.49
C ASN A 8 -0.16 -10.16 32.27
N ALA A 9 1.04 -10.73 32.39
CA ALA A 9 1.91 -10.98 31.26
C ALA A 9 1.32 -11.99 30.26
N ARG A 10 0.64 -13.03 30.74
CA ARG A 10 -0.05 -14.00 29.88
C ARG A 10 -1.23 -13.39 29.12
N ILE A 11 -2.02 -12.57 29.78
CA ILE A 11 -3.15 -11.85 29.16
C ILE A 11 -2.61 -10.85 28.13
N MET A 12 -1.55 -10.11 28.46
CA MET A 12 -0.87 -9.19 27.55
C MET A 12 -0.37 -9.91 26.28
N ASN A 13 0.28 -11.05 26.44
CA ASN A 13 0.74 -11.86 25.32
C ASN A 13 -0.41 -12.38 24.45
N LEU A 14 -1.51 -12.84 25.04
CA LEU A 14 -2.70 -13.29 24.30
C LEU A 14 -3.30 -12.13 23.48
N ILE A 15 -3.48 -10.96 24.09
CA ILE A 15 -3.97 -9.75 23.40
C ILE A 15 -3.05 -9.39 22.24
N LEU A 16 -1.73 -9.42 22.46
CA LEU A 16 -0.74 -9.13 21.43
C LEU A 16 -0.84 -10.10 20.24
N TYR A 17 -1.01 -11.42 20.50
CA TYR A 17 -1.23 -12.40 19.44
C TYR A 17 -2.54 -12.17 18.68
N PHE A 18 -3.64 -11.86 19.37
CA PHE A 18 -4.93 -11.57 18.73
C PHE A 18 -4.91 -10.29 17.89
N ILE A 19 -4.02 -9.34 18.19
CA ILE A 19 -3.81 -8.11 17.41
C ILE A 19 -2.86 -8.34 16.24
N LEU A 20 -1.68 -8.90 16.52
CA LEU A 20 -0.60 -8.97 15.53
C LEU A 20 -0.86 -10.02 14.44
N ILE A 21 -1.47 -11.18 14.78
CA ILE A 21 -1.68 -12.22 13.77
C ILE A 21 -2.64 -11.75 12.66
N PRO A 22 -3.86 -11.24 12.95
CA PRO A 22 -4.74 -10.75 11.89
C PRO A 22 -4.16 -9.55 11.14
N ALA A 23 -3.39 -8.70 11.82
CA ALA A 23 -2.78 -7.52 11.22
C ALA A 23 -1.64 -7.85 10.25
N LEU A 24 -0.82 -8.86 10.55
CA LEU A 24 0.41 -9.13 9.81
C LEU A 24 0.35 -10.37 8.91
N LEU A 25 -0.52 -11.34 9.21
CA LEU A 25 -0.61 -12.57 8.42
C LEU A 25 -0.95 -12.32 6.94
N PRO A 26 -1.93 -11.49 6.58
CA PRO A 26 -2.22 -11.17 5.17
C PRO A 26 -1.05 -10.49 4.48
N VAL A 27 -0.37 -9.56 5.18
CA VAL A 27 0.85 -8.89 4.68
C VAL A 27 1.92 -9.93 4.32
N PHE A 28 2.20 -10.85 5.24
CA PHE A 28 3.18 -11.91 5.02
C PHE A 28 2.79 -12.84 3.86
N LEU A 29 1.52 -13.25 3.78
CA LEU A 29 1.06 -14.17 2.73
C LEU A 29 1.15 -13.53 1.33
N ILE A 30 0.73 -12.28 1.19
CA ILE A 30 0.78 -11.57 -0.09
C ILE A 30 2.24 -11.29 -0.49
N LEU A 31 3.07 -10.83 0.45
CA LEU A 31 4.49 -10.61 0.20
C LEU A 31 5.19 -11.90 -0.24
N LEU A 32 4.92 -13.01 0.47
CA LEU A 32 5.47 -14.31 0.13
C LEU A 32 5.01 -14.78 -1.26
N TYR A 33 3.75 -14.54 -1.62
CA TYR A 33 3.22 -14.86 -2.94
C TYR A 33 3.95 -14.09 -4.05
N VAL A 34 4.03 -12.77 -3.93
CA VAL A 34 4.71 -11.92 -4.94
C VAL A 34 6.20 -12.27 -5.03
N TYR A 35 6.88 -12.43 -3.90
CA TYR A 35 8.29 -12.81 -3.86
C TYR A 35 8.58 -14.20 -4.48
N ARG A 36 7.68 -15.18 -4.29
CA ARG A 36 7.84 -16.52 -4.85
C ARG A 36 7.57 -16.61 -6.35
N LEU A 37 6.80 -15.69 -6.89
CA LEU A 37 6.60 -15.58 -8.34
C LEU A 37 7.85 -15.13 -9.07
N ASP A 38 8.75 -14.41 -8.39
CA ASP A 38 10.04 -14.02 -8.95
C ASP A 38 10.94 -15.25 -9.12
N LYS A 39 11.06 -15.74 -10.36
CA LYS A 39 11.75 -16.99 -10.69
C LYS A 39 13.05 -16.80 -11.45
N ASN A 40 13.17 -15.71 -12.23
CA ASN A 40 14.31 -15.50 -13.09
C ASN A 40 15.55 -15.15 -12.26
N GLU A 41 15.43 -14.17 -11.41
CA GLU A 41 16.44 -13.81 -10.42
C GLU A 41 15.73 -13.30 -9.17
N ARG A 42 15.76 -14.11 -8.09
CA ARG A 42 15.09 -13.71 -6.85
C ARG A 42 15.81 -12.57 -6.19
N GLU A 43 15.02 -11.56 -5.85
CA GLU A 43 15.50 -10.41 -5.11
C GLU A 43 16.15 -10.79 -3.77
N PRO A 44 17.27 -10.14 -3.37
CA PRO A 44 17.88 -10.42 -2.08
C PRO A 44 16.91 -10.17 -0.94
N LEU A 45 16.52 -11.22 -0.21
CA LEU A 45 15.53 -11.13 0.87
C LEU A 45 15.84 -10.03 1.88
N LYS A 46 17.13 -9.83 2.19
CA LYS A 46 17.57 -8.74 3.09
C LYS A 46 17.20 -7.36 2.55
N PHE A 47 17.23 -7.17 1.23
CA PHE A 47 16.88 -5.90 0.62
C PHE A 47 15.35 -5.74 0.55
N VAL A 48 14.62 -6.78 0.19
CA VAL A 48 13.15 -6.79 0.26
C VAL A 48 12.66 -6.41 1.67
N LEU A 49 13.22 -7.04 2.72
CA LEU A 49 12.87 -6.72 4.10
C LEU A 49 13.23 -5.28 4.52
N LYS A 50 14.33 -4.72 3.96
CA LYS A 50 14.64 -3.30 4.16
C LYS A 50 13.59 -2.39 3.52
N VAL A 51 13.12 -2.71 2.32
CA VAL A 51 12.08 -1.93 1.64
C VAL A 51 10.75 -2.00 2.42
N VAL A 52 10.37 -3.17 2.94
CA VAL A 52 9.23 -3.32 3.86
C VAL A 52 9.40 -2.43 5.10
N LEU A 53 10.56 -2.46 5.74
CA LEU A 53 10.84 -1.65 6.92
C LEU A 53 10.75 -0.14 6.62
N PHE A 54 11.29 0.31 5.49
CA PHE A 54 11.19 1.71 5.09
C PHE A 54 9.75 2.11 4.76
N GLY A 55 8.97 1.23 4.11
CA GLY A 55 7.54 1.45 3.93
C GLY A 55 6.81 1.69 5.26
N ALA A 56 7.08 0.85 6.26
CA ALA A 56 6.53 1.01 7.60
C ALA A 56 6.99 2.33 8.27
N ILE A 57 8.29 2.67 8.21
CA ILE A 57 8.81 3.89 8.83
C ILE A 57 8.20 5.14 8.20
N PHE A 58 8.02 5.16 6.89
CA PHE A 58 7.47 6.32 6.17
C PHE A 58 5.97 6.53 6.40
N SER A 59 5.23 5.55 6.91
CA SER A 59 3.83 5.74 7.31
C SER A 59 3.68 6.66 8.53
N ILE A 60 4.72 6.79 9.38
CA ILE A 60 4.67 7.63 10.58
C ILE A 60 4.57 9.12 10.22
N PRO A 61 5.50 9.72 9.45
CA PRO A 61 5.36 11.11 9.03
C PRO A 61 4.15 11.33 8.11
N CYS A 62 3.73 10.31 7.36
CA CYS A 62 2.56 10.34 6.50
C CYS A 62 1.31 10.67 7.32
N ALA A 63 1.03 9.94 8.39
CA ALA A 63 -0.11 10.18 9.27
C ALA A 63 -0.15 11.61 9.85
N VAL A 64 1.00 12.23 10.11
CA VAL A 64 1.06 13.63 10.55
C VAL A 64 0.64 14.58 9.42
N VAL A 65 1.14 14.37 8.20
CA VAL A 65 0.82 15.21 7.03
C VAL A 65 -0.66 15.09 6.67
N GLU A 66 -1.22 13.88 6.68
CA GLU A 66 -2.65 13.63 6.46
C GLU A 66 -3.53 14.42 7.42
N ASN A 67 -3.24 14.33 8.73
CA ASN A 67 -3.99 15.09 9.74
C ASN A 67 -3.94 16.60 9.50
N VAL A 68 -2.79 17.14 9.10
CA VAL A 68 -2.65 18.57 8.76
C VAL A 68 -3.49 18.91 7.54
N PHE A 69 -3.45 18.10 6.47
CA PHE A 69 -4.19 18.35 5.24
C PHE A 69 -5.70 18.23 5.47
N THR A 70 -6.15 17.24 6.21
CA THR A 70 -7.57 17.07 6.60
C THR A 70 -8.07 18.26 7.44
N ALA A 71 -7.25 18.71 8.41
CA ALA A 71 -7.59 19.90 9.21
C ALA A 71 -7.65 21.18 8.34
N MET A 72 -6.77 21.31 7.36
CA MET A 72 -6.84 22.43 6.39
C MET A 72 -8.07 22.33 5.48
N LEU A 73 -8.40 21.12 5.00
CA LEU A 73 -9.57 20.90 4.13
C LEU A 73 -10.86 21.28 4.82
N SER A 74 -11.02 20.98 6.12
CA SER A 74 -12.19 21.32 6.92
C SER A 74 -12.42 22.82 7.12
N LEU A 75 -11.43 23.67 6.82
CA LEU A 75 -11.61 25.13 6.80
C LEU A 75 -12.35 25.63 5.55
N PHE A 76 -12.37 24.83 4.46
CA PHE A 76 -12.93 25.22 3.17
C PHE A 76 -14.16 24.42 2.76
N TYR A 77 -14.32 23.22 3.30
CA TYR A 77 -15.41 22.29 2.96
C TYR A 77 -16.09 21.76 4.21
N GLU A 78 -17.41 21.65 4.15
CA GLU A 78 -18.21 21.02 5.21
C GLU A 78 -17.97 19.49 5.24
N PRO A 79 -17.51 18.93 6.37
CA PRO A 79 -17.14 17.49 6.46
C PRO A 79 -18.22 16.50 6.06
N ALA A 80 -19.52 16.86 6.22
CA ALA A 80 -20.64 16.00 5.85
C ALA A 80 -20.89 15.91 4.34
N THR A 81 -20.15 16.67 3.52
CA THR A 81 -20.40 16.73 2.07
C THR A 81 -19.63 15.66 1.31
N ILE A 82 -20.23 15.20 0.20
CA ILE A 82 -19.57 14.26 -0.72
C ILE A 82 -18.31 14.85 -1.37
N HIS A 83 -18.26 16.17 -1.55
CA HIS A 83 -17.09 16.88 -2.06
C HIS A 83 -15.93 16.83 -1.05
N TYR A 84 -16.23 17.02 0.23
CA TYR A 84 -15.24 16.86 1.30
C TYR A 84 -14.67 15.43 1.28
N ALA A 85 -15.55 14.41 1.31
CA ALA A 85 -15.13 13.01 1.28
C ALA A 85 -14.23 12.69 0.07
N PHE A 86 -14.59 13.19 -1.11
CA PHE A 86 -13.77 13.00 -2.31
C PHE A 86 -12.38 13.64 -2.17
N MET A 87 -12.31 14.90 -1.73
CA MET A 87 -11.04 15.62 -1.57
C MET A 87 -10.20 15.05 -0.43
N GLU A 88 -10.81 14.67 0.68
CA GLU A 88 -10.14 14.05 1.82
C GLU A 88 -9.46 12.74 1.39
N ASN A 89 -10.22 11.81 0.80
CA ASN A 89 -9.71 10.50 0.43
C ASN A 89 -8.70 10.56 -0.74
N THR A 90 -8.87 11.51 -1.68
CA THR A 90 -7.97 11.59 -2.85
C THR A 90 -6.72 12.44 -2.59
N VAL A 91 -6.87 13.60 -1.93
CA VAL A 91 -5.78 14.57 -1.79
C VAL A 91 -5.13 14.51 -0.41
N CYS A 92 -5.93 14.41 0.67
CA CYS A 92 -5.36 14.42 2.01
C CYS A 92 -4.79 13.05 2.41
N VAL A 93 -5.39 11.95 1.96
CA VAL A 93 -4.98 10.58 2.29
C VAL A 93 -4.19 9.96 1.15
N ALA A 94 -4.84 9.55 0.07
CA ALA A 94 -4.21 8.72 -0.97
C ALA A 94 -2.97 9.38 -1.62
N LEU A 95 -3.00 10.68 -1.91
CA LEU A 95 -1.82 11.37 -2.44
C LEU A 95 -0.65 11.28 -1.48
N VAL A 96 -0.86 11.55 -0.19
CA VAL A 96 0.19 11.59 0.82
C VAL A 96 0.78 10.21 1.05
N GLU A 97 -0.08 9.18 1.13
CA GLU A 97 0.35 7.80 1.30
C GLU A 97 1.11 7.27 0.09
N GLU A 98 0.54 7.40 -1.12
CA GLU A 98 1.19 6.88 -2.32
C GLU A 98 2.47 7.66 -2.64
N PHE A 99 2.52 8.96 -2.34
CA PHE A 99 3.75 9.73 -2.43
C PHE A 99 4.83 9.22 -1.44
N SER A 100 4.45 8.88 -0.21
CA SER A 100 5.37 8.31 0.78
C SER A 100 5.94 6.97 0.32
N LYS A 101 5.10 6.07 -0.22
CA LYS A 101 5.51 4.78 -0.78
C LYS A 101 6.41 4.97 -2.01
N TRP A 102 6.01 5.86 -2.92
CA TRP A 102 6.80 6.22 -4.10
C TRP A 102 8.15 6.81 -3.72
N LEU A 103 8.22 7.66 -2.68
CA LEU A 103 9.46 8.27 -2.19
C LEU A 103 10.43 7.20 -1.66
N VAL A 104 9.94 6.20 -0.93
CA VAL A 104 10.75 5.03 -0.53
C VAL A 104 11.39 4.38 -1.74
N LEU A 105 10.63 4.14 -2.81
CA LEU A 105 11.16 3.54 -4.04
C LEU A 105 12.17 4.44 -4.74
N MET A 106 11.94 5.75 -4.79
CA MET A 106 12.87 6.69 -5.42
C MET A 106 14.20 6.77 -4.69
N ILE A 107 14.18 6.75 -3.35
CA ILE A 107 15.39 6.90 -2.53
C ILE A 107 16.19 5.59 -2.49
N PHE A 108 15.53 4.46 -2.25
CA PHE A 108 16.23 3.23 -1.91
C PHE A 108 16.29 2.21 -3.07
N VAL A 109 15.31 2.23 -3.99
CA VAL A 109 15.18 1.19 -5.03
C VAL A 109 15.62 1.69 -6.40
N TRP A 110 15.26 2.89 -6.80
CA TRP A 110 15.44 3.37 -8.18
C TRP A 110 16.85 3.19 -8.76
N LYS A 111 17.88 3.48 -7.97
CA LYS A 111 19.29 3.36 -8.37
C LYS A 111 19.96 2.08 -7.89
N ASN A 112 19.20 1.19 -7.23
CA ASN A 112 19.77 -0.06 -6.73
C ASN A 112 20.09 -0.98 -7.91
N GLN A 113 21.22 -1.67 -7.84
CA GLN A 113 21.67 -2.60 -8.87
C GLN A 113 20.81 -3.86 -8.97
N ASN A 114 20.12 -4.24 -7.88
CA ASN A 114 19.21 -5.37 -7.89
C ASN A 114 17.89 -5.05 -8.59
N PHE A 115 17.63 -3.79 -9.00
CA PHE A 115 16.49 -3.46 -9.85
C PHE A 115 16.91 -3.58 -11.32
N ASP A 116 17.06 -4.79 -11.81
CA ASP A 116 17.57 -5.10 -13.14
C ASP A 116 16.64 -6.02 -13.97
N TYR A 117 15.51 -6.49 -13.38
CA TYR A 117 14.41 -7.13 -14.10
C TYR A 117 13.12 -6.32 -14.02
N ARG A 118 12.21 -6.58 -14.96
CA ARG A 118 10.91 -5.87 -14.99
C ARG A 118 10.03 -6.21 -13.81
N TYR A 119 10.04 -7.46 -13.36
CA TYR A 119 9.22 -7.92 -12.26
C TYR A 119 9.67 -7.34 -10.91
N ASP A 120 10.93 -6.96 -10.76
CA ASP A 120 11.50 -6.38 -9.53
C ASP A 120 10.76 -5.13 -9.07
N GLY A 121 10.33 -4.28 -10.03
CA GLY A 121 9.54 -3.10 -9.71
C GLY A 121 8.25 -3.44 -8.97
N ILE A 122 7.59 -4.55 -9.33
CA ILE A 122 6.40 -5.03 -8.61
C ILE A 122 6.80 -5.57 -7.24
N VAL A 123 7.85 -6.39 -7.14
CA VAL A 123 8.34 -6.93 -5.86
C VAL A 123 8.63 -5.81 -4.87
N TYR A 124 9.40 -4.81 -5.29
CA TYR A 124 9.77 -3.70 -4.40
C TYR A 124 8.61 -2.77 -4.06
N ALA A 125 7.75 -2.44 -5.03
CA ALA A 125 6.63 -1.55 -4.78
C ALA A 125 5.58 -2.19 -3.87
N VAL A 126 5.26 -3.47 -4.09
CA VAL A 126 4.39 -4.23 -3.17
C VAL A 126 5.03 -4.37 -1.79
N SER A 127 6.36 -4.55 -1.71
CA SER A 127 7.08 -4.59 -0.43
C SER A 127 6.96 -3.28 0.35
N ALA A 128 7.14 -2.13 -0.30
CA ALA A 128 6.97 -0.82 0.32
C ALA A 128 5.52 -0.59 0.78
N SER A 129 4.54 -0.90 -0.10
CA SER A 129 3.11 -0.77 0.20
C SER A 129 2.67 -1.67 1.35
N LEU A 130 3.10 -2.92 1.38
CA LEU A 130 2.78 -3.85 2.46
C LEU A 130 3.46 -3.50 3.77
N GLY A 131 4.68 -2.95 3.72
CA GLY A 131 5.35 -2.40 4.91
C GLY A 131 4.56 -1.25 5.52
N PHE A 132 4.12 -0.31 4.69
CA PHE A 132 3.25 0.79 5.06
C PHE A 132 1.95 0.27 5.70
N ALA A 133 1.20 -0.58 4.98
CA ALA A 133 -0.05 -1.17 5.43
C ALA A 133 0.08 -1.97 6.74
N ALA A 134 1.22 -2.64 6.96
CA ALA A 134 1.46 -3.40 8.18
C ALA A 134 1.45 -2.51 9.43
N LEU A 135 2.19 -1.39 9.41
CA LEU A 135 2.23 -0.47 10.54
C LEU A 135 0.91 0.27 10.70
N GLU A 136 0.33 0.76 9.61
CA GLU A 136 -0.98 1.39 9.59
C GLU A 136 -2.04 0.46 10.21
N ASN A 137 -2.09 -0.81 9.80
CA ASN A 137 -3.05 -1.77 10.33
C ASN A 137 -2.86 -2.05 11.83
N ILE A 138 -1.62 -2.10 12.31
CA ILE A 138 -1.32 -2.20 13.76
C ILE A 138 -1.88 -0.97 14.48
N LEU A 139 -1.65 0.23 13.97
CA LEU A 139 -2.14 1.47 14.58
C LEU A 139 -3.68 1.53 14.60
N TYR A 140 -4.34 1.10 13.53
CA TYR A 140 -5.80 1.00 13.49
C TYR A 140 -6.36 0.03 14.53
N VAL A 141 -5.74 -1.15 14.67
CA VAL A 141 -6.19 -2.13 15.67
C VAL A 141 -5.95 -1.63 17.08
N ILE A 142 -4.88 -0.90 17.33
CA ILE A 142 -4.63 -0.27 18.65
C ILE A 142 -5.66 0.82 18.94
N SER A 143 -6.02 1.63 17.94
CA SER A 143 -6.91 2.78 18.11
C SER A 143 -8.40 2.39 18.18
N TYR A 144 -8.82 1.41 17.37
CA TYR A 144 -10.25 1.04 17.18
C TYR A 144 -10.59 -0.37 17.66
N GLY A 145 -9.60 -1.11 18.20
CA GLY A 145 -9.78 -2.47 18.69
C GLY A 145 -9.70 -3.55 17.61
N THR A 146 -9.78 -4.82 18.04
CA THR A 146 -9.62 -5.97 17.13
C THR A 146 -10.76 -6.17 16.13
N GLY A 147 -11.92 -5.54 16.35
CA GLY A 147 -13.08 -5.65 15.47
C GLY A 147 -12.82 -5.18 14.04
N VAL A 148 -11.95 -4.19 13.85
CA VAL A 148 -11.59 -3.65 12.53
C VAL A 148 -10.58 -4.54 11.77
N SER A 149 -9.90 -5.46 12.45
CA SER A 149 -8.79 -6.23 11.88
C SER A 149 -9.22 -7.14 10.73
N ILE A 150 -10.39 -7.76 10.80
CA ILE A 150 -10.90 -8.68 9.77
C ILE A 150 -11.21 -7.91 8.48
N GLY A 151 -11.94 -6.80 8.58
CA GLY A 151 -12.25 -5.96 7.41
C GLY A 151 -10.98 -5.46 6.74
N ARG A 152 -10.01 -4.96 7.52
CA ARG A 152 -8.73 -4.50 7.00
C ARG A 152 -7.87 -5.62 6.41
N ALA A 153 -7.91 -6.82 6.98
CA ALA A 153 -7.20 -7.99 6.44
C ALA A 153 -7.74 -8.43 5.06
N ILE A 154 -9.05 -8.27 4.84
CA ILE A 154 -9.71 -8.70 3.60
C ILE A 154 -9.67 -7.59 2.53
N PHE A 155 -9.75 -6.33 2.91
CA PHE A 155 -9.88 -5.22 1.97
C PHE A 155 -8.65 -4.29 1.97
N ALA A 156 -8.25 -3.70 3.10
CA ALA A 156 -7.20 -2.69 3.13
C ALA A 156 -5.83 -3.26 2.73
N ILE A 157 -5.41 -4.38 3.30
CA ILE A 157 -4.09 -4.98 3.01
C ILE A 157 -4.00 -5.44 1.54
N PRO A 158 -4.97 -6.19 0.96
CA PRO A 158 -4.98 -6.47 -0.47
C PRO A 158 -5.06 -5.21 -1.34
N GLY A 159 -5.82 -4.19 -0.92
CA GLY A 159 -5.88 -2.89 -1.59
C GLY A 159 -4.50 -2.25 -1.73
N HIS A 160 -3.76 -2.11 -0.61
CA HIS A 160 -2.39 -1.58 -0.65
C HIS A 160 -1.45 -2.41 -1.52
N ALA A 161 -1.57 -3.75 -1.50
CA ALA A 161 -0.79 -4.61 -2.40
C ALA A 161 -1.12 -4.32 -3.86
N THR A 162 -2.40 -4.15 -4.18
CA THR A 162 -2.89 -3.82 -5.53
C THR A 162 -2.37 -2.46 -5.99
N PHE A 163 -2.40 -1.43 -5.15
CA PHE A 163 -1.81 -0.10 -5.45
C PHE A 163 -0.31 -0.24 -5.71
N GLY A 164 0.40 -1.04 -4.89
CA GLY A 164 1.80 -1.38 -5.10
C GLY A 164 2.08 -2.08 -6.44
N VAL A 165 1.20 -2.96 -6.90
CA VAL A 165 1.34 -3.62 -8.21
C VAL A 165 1.30 -2.58 -9.34
N PHE A 166 0.36 -1.64 -9.33
CA PHE A 166 0.29 -0.58 -10.35
C PHE A 166 1.50 0.36 -10.27
N MET A 167 1.92 0.76 -9.06
CA MET A 167 3.12 1.56 -8.85
C MET A 167 4.35 0.88 -9.44
N GLY A 168 4.55 -0.39 -9.13
CA GLY A 168 5.68 -1.19 -9.59
C GLY A 168 5.67 -1.40 -11.11
N PHE A 169 4.51 -1.65 -11.69
CA PHE A 169 4.34 -1.78 -13.14
C PHE A 169 4.83 -0.53 -13.87
N PHE A 170 4.37 0.65 -13.48
CA PHE A 170 4.80 1.91 -14.11
C PHE A 170 6.26 2.23 -13.83
N LEU A 171 6.76 1.89 -12.63
CA LEU A 171 8.15 2.09 -12.26
C LEU A 171 9.09 1.23 -13.10
N SER A 172 8.74 -0.01 -13.38
CA SER A 172 9.49 -0.90 -14.27
C SER A 172 9.56 -0.37 -15.70
N ARG A 173 8.46 0.19 -16.21
CA ARG A 173 8.45 0.87 -17.52
C ARG A 173 9.37 2.10 -17.50
N ALA A 174 9.32 2.89 -16.43
CA ALA A 174 10.22 4.03 -16.26
C ALA A 174 11.68 3.60 -16.28
N LYS A 175 12.02 2.49 -15.61
CA LYS A 175 13.38 1.94 -15.58
C LYS A 175 13.84 1.49 -16.97
N THR A 176 12.98 0.79 -17.72
CA THR A 176 13.24 0.41 -19.12
C THR A 176 13.56 1.65 -19.97
N PHE A 177 12.73 2.70 -19.91
CA PHE A 177 12.96 3.92 -20.68
C PHE A 177 14.21 4.70 -20.24
N TRP A 178 14.58 4.61 -18.97
CA TRP A 178 15.84 5.19 -18.48
C TRP A 178 17.05 4.52 -19.13
N ILE A 179 17.06 3.18 -19.18
CA ILE A 179 18.13 2.39 -19.82
C ILE A 179 18.19 2.65 -21.32
N ASP A 180 17.03 2.77 -21.99
CA ASP A 180 16.92 3.12 -23.41
C ASP A 180 17.33 4.58 -23.72
N GLY A 181 17.67 5.41 -22.71
CA GLY A 181 18.00 6.84 -22.90
C GLY A 181 16.78 7.74 -23.19
N LYS A 182 15.55 7.23 -23.09
CA LYS A 182 14.30 7.95 -23.39
C LYS A 182 13.83 8.73 -22.16
N ILE A 183 14.56 9.80 -21.80
CA ILE A 183 14.37 10.54 -20.54
C ILE A 183 12.96 11.12 -20.38
N GLY A 184 12.33 11.61 -21.46
CA GLY A 184 10.96 12.15 -21.42
C GLY A 184 9.95 11.08 -21.00
N LEU A 185 10.00 9.90 -21.60
CA LEU A 185 9.16 8.75 -21.26
C LEU A 185 9.45 8.25 -19.83
N MET A 186 10.71 8.17 -19.45
CA MET A 186 11.10 7.80 -18.07
C MET A 186 10.42 8.71 -17.04
N LYS A 187 10.47 10.04 -17.22
CA LYS A 187 9.83 11.00 -16.31
C LYS A 187 8.32 10.82 -16.28
N MET A 188 7.69 10.65 -17.46
CA MET A 188 6.25 10.39 -17.56
C MET A 188 5.83 9.13 -16.80
N PHE A 189 6.54 8.02 -16.99
CA PHE A 189 6.20 6.76 -16.33
C PHE A 189 6.50 6.77 -14.82
N LYS A 190 7.49 7.54 -14.36
CA LYS A 190 7.67 7.82 -12.92
C LYS A 190 6.50 8.58 -12.32
N LEU A 191 5.96 9.55 -13.06
CA LEU A 191 4.78 10.29 -12.64
C LEU A 191 3.54 9.38 -12.61
N LEU A 192 3.35 8.54 -13.63
CA LEU A 192 2.27 7.55 -13.66
C LEU A 192 2.39 6.54 -12.51
N ALA A 193 3.61 6.17 -12.10
CA ALA A 193 3.84 5.31 -10.94
C ALA A 193 3.36 5.93 -9.61
N LEU A 194 3.16 7.24 -9.56
CA LEU A 194 2.56 7.95 -8.43
C LEU A 194 1.06 8.20 -8.66
N VAL A 195 0.71 8.83 -9.78
CA VAL A 195 -0.63 9.38 -10.00
C VAL A 195 -1.68 8.28 -10.17
N VAL A 196 -1.33 7.17 -10.85
CA VAL A 196 -2.30 6.08 -11.07
C VAL A 196 -2.69 5.38 -9.77
N PRO A 197 -1.74 4.88 -8.95
CA PRO A 197 -2.12 4.28 -7.67
C PRO A 197 -2.77 5.28 -6.71
N MET A 198 -2.36 6.56 -6.69
CA MET A 198 -3.01 7.62 -5.93
C MET A 198 -4.50 7.75 -6.28
N PHE A 199 -4.81 7.81 -7.58
CA PHE A 199 -6.21 7.94 -8.01
C PHE A 199 -7.02 6.68 -7.70
N ILE A 200 -6.45 5.50 -7.90
CA ILE A 200 -7.10 4.21 -7.58
C ILE A 200 -7.35 4.11 -6.07
N HIS A 201 -6.36 4.45 -5.26
CA HIS A 201 -6.46 4.44 -3.79
C HIS A 201 -7.51 5.45 -3.31
N GLY A 202 -7.45 6.70 -3.77
CA GLY A 202 -8.41 7.73 -3.40
C GLY A 202 -9.85 7.36 -3.76
N MET A 203 -10.07 6.75 -4.94
CA MET A 203 -11.39 6.21 -5.32
C MET A 203 -11.81 5.03 -4.45
N TYR A 204 -10.86 4.17 -4.07
CA TYR A 204 -11.10 3.06 -3.16
C TYR A 204 -11.65 3.55 -1.82
N ASP A 205 -10.97 4.49 -1.18
CA ASP A 205 -11.37 5.04 0.12
C ASP A 205 -12.63 5.91 0.02
N PHE A 206 -12.74 6.71 -1.04
CA PHE A 206 -13.95 7.50 -1.30
C PHE A 206 -15.21 6.63 -1.40
N LEU A 207 -15.14 5.50 -2.12
CA LEU A 207 -16.28 4.57 -2.25
C LEU A 207 -16.61 3.85 -0.93
N LEU A 208 -15.68 3.80 0.03
CA LEU A 208 -15.91 3.28 1.38
C LEU A 208 -16.41 4.33 2.36
N SER A 209 -16.39 5.63 2.01
CA SER A 209 -16.74 6.71 2.91
C SER A 209 -18.21 6.65 3.37
N ASP A 210 -18.48 7.19 4.55
CA ASP A 210 -19.82 7.27 5.12
C ASP A 210 -20.77 8.06 4.21
N GLN A 211 -20.28 9.12 3.56
CA GLN A 211 -21.08 9.94 2.64
C GLN A 211 -21.57 9.13 1.41
N VAL A 212 -20.78 8.20 0.91
CA VAL A 212 -21.20 7.29 -0.18
C VAL A 212 -22.16 6.21 0.37
N ALA A 213 -21.95 5.75 1.61
CA ALA A 213 -22.85 4.81 2.26
C ALA A 213 -24.25 5.40 2.50
N GLU A 214 -24.32 6.65 2.92
CA GLU A 214 -25.59 7.38 3.16
C GLU A 214 -26.48 7.51 1.91
N ILE A 215 -25.86 7.62 0.73
CA ILE A 215 -26.60 7.64 -0.55
C ILE A 215 -26.88 6.24 -1.11
N GLY A 216 -26.54 5.18 -0.38
CA GLY A 216 -26.82 3.78 -0.78
C GLY A 216 -25.97 3.22 -1.93
N MET A 217 -24.85 3.86 -2.26
CA MET A 217 -24.00 3.48 -3.38
C MET A 217 -22.78 2.61 -3.02
N GLN A 218 -22.71 2.12 -1.78
CA GLN A 218 -21.58 1.29 -1.30
C GLN A 218 -21.35 0.01 -2.10
N PHE A 219 -22.38 -0.52 -2.79
CA PHE A 219 -22.21 -1.70 -3.62
C PHE A 219 -21.22 -1.49 -4.78
N ILE A 220 -21.02 -0.24 -5.22
CA ILE A 220 -20.06 0.14 -6.26
C ILE A 220 -18.63 -0.17 -5.80
N PHE A 221 -18.35 -0.01 -4.50
CA PHE A 221 -17.07 -0.38 -3.92
C PHE A 221 -16.70 -1.84 -4.18
N TYR A 222 -17.63 -2.78 -3.92
CA TYR A 222 -17.34 -4.20 -4.11
C TYR A 222 -17.09 -4.55 -5.58
N ILE A 223 -17.83 -3.94 -6.51
CA ILE A 223 -17.59 -4.10 -7.94
C ILE A 223 -16.23 -3.52 -8.32
N PHE A 224 -15.90 -2.32 -7.85
CA PHE A 224 -14.64 -1.64 -8.10
C PHE A 224 -13.46 -2.49 -7.63
N VAL A 225 -13.49 -2.99 -6.38
CA VAL A 225 -12.43 -3.85 -5.82
C VAL A 225 -12.27 -5.13 -6.63
N ALA A 226 -13.37 -5.82 -6.95
CA ALA A 226 -13.31 -7.07 -7.73
C ALA A 226 -12.67 -6.85 -9.13
N VAL A 227 -13.04 -5.78 -9.82
CA VAL A 227 -12.44 -5.43 -11.12
C VAL A 227 -10.97 -5.09 -10.96
N LEU A 228 -10.63 -4.30 -9.95
CA LEU A 228 -9.27 -3.85 -9.67
C LEU A 228 -8.34 -5.03 -9.36
N ASP A 229 -8.74 -5.95 -8.50
CA ASP A 229 -7.95 -7.11 -8.11
C ASP A 229 -7.76 -8.09 -9.28
N ILE A 230 -8.80 -8.29 -10.12
CA ILE A 230 -8.65 -9.06 -11.36
C ILE A 230 -7.62 -8.41 -12.28
N PHE A 231 -7.62 -7.08 -12.39
CA PHE A 231 -6.67 -6.35 -13.23
C PHE A 231 -5.24 -6.46 -12.67
N ALA A 232 -5.05 -6.24 -11.37
CA ALA A 232 -3.76 -6.39 -10.70
C ALA A 232 -3.18 -7.81 -10.88
N TRP A 233 -4.03 -8.83 -10.70
CA TRP A 233 -3.62 -10.21 -10.92
C TRP A 233 -3.21 -10.49 -12.37
N ARG A 234 -3.91 -9.90 -13.37
CA ARG A 234 -3.51 -9.99 -14.78
C ARG A 234 -2.17 -9.30 -15.02
N VAL A 235 -1.94 -8.12 -14.42
CA VAL A 235 -0.66 -7.40 -14.50
C VAL A 235 0.47 -8.25 -13.93
N ILE A 236 0.30 -8.78 -12.72
CA ILE A 236 1.29 -9.68 -12.09
C ILE A 236 1.61 -10.86 -13.01
N LYS A 237 0.59 -11.56 -13.51
CA LYS A 237 0.80 -12.71 -14.40
C LYS A 237 1.46 -12.34 -15.73
N HIS A 238 1.11 -11.19 -16.28
CA HIS A 238 1.71 -10.71 -17.52
C HIS A 238 3.19 -10.39 -17.32
N GLU A 239 3.52 -9.56 -16.33
CA GLU A 239 4.91 -9.16 -16.04
C GLU A 239 5.76 -10.38 -15.66
N PHE A 240 5.23 -11.30 -14.86
CA PHE A 240 5.89 -12.56 -14.55
C PHE A 240 6.21 -13.41 -15.79
N LYS A 241 5.26 -13.53 -16.75
CA LYS A 241 5.46 -14.34 -17.96
C LYS A 241 6.40 -13.69 -18.98
N THR A 242 6.42 -12.37 -19.01
CA THR A 242 7.21 -11.55 -19.96
C THR A 242 8.43 -10.92 -19.30
N ASP A 243 8.75 -11.39 -18.08
CA ASP A 243 9.87 -10.88 -17.31
C ASP A 243 11.18 -11.07 -18.04
N ARG A 244 11.93 -10.00 -18.13
CA ARG A 244 13.22 -9.94 -18.79
C ARG A 244 14.14 -8.96 -18.09
N ARG A 245 15.43 -9.20 -18.24
CA ARG A 245 16.44 -8.26 -17.77
C ARG A 245 16.29 -6.91 -18.47
N LEU A 246 16.44 -5.86 -17.69
CA LEU A 246 16.36 -4.48 -18.14
C LEU A 246 17.66 -3.99 -18.77
#